data_0fbebb908e98c43c91231f5c0e31c850
#
_entry.id   0fbebb908e98c43c91231f5c0e31c850
#
_cell.length_a   1.000
_cell.length_b   1.000
_cell.length_c   1.000
_cell.angle_alpha   90.00
_cell.angle_beta   90.00
_cell.angle_gamma   90.00
#
_symmetry.space_group_name_H-M   'P 1'
#
loop_
_entity.id
_entity.type
_entity.pdbx_description
1 polymer ?
#
loop_
_entity_poly.entity_id
_entity_poly.type
_entity_poly.pdbx_seq_one_letter_code
_entity_poly.pdbx_strand_id
1 'polypeptide(L)'
;MLIQSLETCSPATGQCVMTWSWGELPRQVHLYHQQFITSLVFAGAATVIDLVISFPIAYWIAFYGGRRKNFFLIMLLVPFFVSFIIRTIVWEFILSNNGVVLTFLKNQHLVPSGFHVLGTSYAVIAGLAYNYLPFTALPLYVAIERIDRRVLDAAYDLYANRRAAFLRVILPLSMPGIFAAFLLTFIPAFGDYVNQEILGGTSNTMVGTVIQNSFLANFDYAGGASLSVVLLAVALLGIWLYARLLGTSTINEYL
;
A
#
# COMPACT_ATOMS: atom_id res chain seq x y z
N MET A 1 -11.16 20.38 6.89
CA MET A 1 -11.60 19.48 5.82
C MET A 1 -13.12 19.27 5.81
N LEU A 2 -13.76 18.76 6.88
CA LEU A 2 -15.23 18.57 6.88
C LEU A 2 -16.00 19.89 6.64
N ILE A 3 -15.58 21.00 7.19
CA ILE A 3 -16.19 22.31 6.98
C ILE A 3 -16.01 22.74 5.52
N GLN A 4 -14.81 22.62 4.97
CA GLN A 4 -14.51 22.99 3.59
C GLN A 4 -15.21 22.12 2.54
N SER A 5 -15.51 20.85 2.84
CA SER A 5 -16.28 19.98 1.95
C SER A 5 -17.75 20.37 1.81
N LEU A 6 -18.23 21.24 2.69
CA LEU A 6 -19.60 21.76 2.71
C LEU A 6 -19.69 23.21 2.22
N GLU A 7 -18.56 23.81 1.82
CA GLU A 7 -18.49 25.14 1.24
C GLU A 7 -18.63 25.07 -0.28
N THR A 8 -19.28 26.06 -0.87
CA THR A 8 -19.22 26.30 -2.32
C THR A 8 -18.33 27.49 -2.59
N CYS A 9 -17.28 27.30 -3.38
CA CYS A 9 -16.37 28.36 -3.76
C CYS A 9 -16.78 28.90 -5.15
N SER A 10 -16.93 30.20 -5.28
CA SER A 10 -17.17 30.86 -6.57
C SER A 10 -15.84 30.96 -7.33
N PRO A 11 -15.73 30.37 -8.53
CA PRO A 11 -14.50 30.43 -9.33
C PRO A 11 -14.19 31.88 -9.81
N ALA A 12 -15.19 32.78 -9.81
CA ALA A 12 -15.02 34.15 -10.27
C ALA A 12 -14.47 35.09 -9.18
N THR A 13 -14.79 34.85 -7.91
CA THR A 13 -14.44 35.73 -6.80
C THR A 13 -13.46 35.14 -5.80
N GLY A 14 -13.19 33.83 -5.88
CA GLY A 14 -12.38 33.10 -4.91
C GLY A 14 -12.97 33.02 -3.50
N GLN A 15 -14.20 33.51 -3.32
CA GLN A 15 -14.89 33.47 -2.04
C GLN A 15 -15.60 32.15 -1.83
N CYS A 16 -15.31 31.47 -0.73
CA CYS A 16 -15.99 30.27 -0.30
C CYS A 16 -17.08 30.63 0.72
N VAL A 17 -18.31 30.21 0.46
CA VAL A 17 -19.46 30.42 1.36
C VAL A 17 -19.94 29.06 1.85
N MET A 18 -20.17 28.96 3.16
CA MET A 18 -20.66 27.74 3.79
C MET A 18 -22.14 27.54 3.43
N THR A 19 -22.40 26.62 2.51
CA THR A 19 -23.75 26.37 1.96
C THR A 19 -24.36 25.05 2.42
N TRP A 20 -23.65 24.28 3.27
CA TRP A 20 -24.07 22.92 3.70
C TRP A 20 -24.48 22.02 2.54
N SER A 21 -23.74 22.09 1.42
CA SER A 21 -24.05 21.38 0.19
C SER A 21 -23.65 19.91 0.26
N TRP A 22 -24.49 19.09 0.88
CA TRP A 22 -24.33 17.63 0.92
C TRP A 22 -24.33 16.99 -0.47
N GLY A 23 -24.76 17.70 -1.51
CA GLY A 23 -24.78 17.24 -2.89
C GLY A 23 -23.39 17.14 -3.56
N GLU A 24 -22.38 17.84 -3.05
CA GLU A 24 -21.03 17.80 -3.62
C GLU A 24 -20.35 16.42 -3.40
N LEU A 25 -20.53 15.82 -2.23
CA LEU A 25 -19.94 14.52 -1.93
C LEU A 25 -20.32 13.42 -2.93
N PRO A 26 -21.62 13.13 -3.19
CA PRO A 26 -22.00 12.12 -4.18
C PRO A 26 -21.63 12.51 -5.60
N ARG A 27 -21.63 13.80 -5.93
CA ARG A 27 -21.20 14.30 -7.25
C ARG A 27 -19.73 14.00 -7.50
N GLN A 28 -18.85 14.31 -6.55
CA GLN A 28 -17.41 14.04 -6.65
C GLN A 28 -17.12 12.54 -6.72
N VAL A 29 -17.84 11.72 -5.95
CA VAL A 29 -17.72 10.25 -6.03
C VAL A 29 -18.11 9.76 -7.42
N HIS A 30 -19.20 10.26 -7.99
CA HIS A 30 -19.64 9.86 -9.32
C HIS A 30 -18.66 10.28 -10.42
N LEU A 31 -18.06 11.48 -10.31
CA LEU A 31 -17.07 11.98 -11.27
C LEU A 31 -15.78 11.18 -11.23
N TYR A 32 -15.30 10.80 -10.06
CA TYR A 32 -14.00 10.18 -9.85
C TYR A 32 -14.05 8.72 -9.41
N HIS A 33 -15.18 8.01 -9.65
CA HIS A 33 -15.33 6.61 -9.25
C HIS A 33 -14.27 5.68 -9.87
N GLN A 34 -13.83 5.95 -11.10
CA GLN A 34 -12.78 5.17 -11.76
C GLN A 34 -11.43 5.32 -11.03
N GLN A 35 -11.08 6.53 -10.58
CA GLN A 35 -9.86 6.79 -9.85
C GLN A 35 -9.88 6.12 -8.47
N PHE A 36 -11.05 6.07 -7.82
CA PHE A 36 -11.22 5.29 -6.59
C PHE A 36 -11.00 3.78 -6.82
N ILE A 37 -11.57 3.23 -7.89
CA ILE A 37 -11.38 1.81 -8.25
C ILE A 37 -9.91 1.55 -8.60
N THR A 38 -9.28 2.41 -9.40
CA THR A 38 -7.86 2.30 -9.76
C THR A 38 -6.98 2.30 -8.51
N SER A 39 -7.21 3.24 -7.57
CA SER A 39 -6.48 3.30 -6.31
C SER A 39 -6.68 2.04 -5.46
N LEU A 40 -7.91 1.54 -5.39
CA LEU A 40 -8.23 0.31 -4.65
C LEU A 40 -7.50 -0.91 -5.22
N VAL A 41 -7.51 -1.03 -6.55
CA VAL A 41 -6.84 -2.14 -7.25
C VAL A 41 -5.32 -2.05 -7.11
N PHE A 42 -4.74 -0.85 -7.31
CA PHE A 42 -3.28 -0.68 -7.23
C PHE A 42 -2.76 -0.85 -5.81
N ALA A 43 -3.39 -0.22 -4.83
CA ALA A 43 -3.04 -0.39 -3.42
C ALA A 43 -3.25 -1.83 -2.95
N GLY A 44 -4.36 -2.46 -3.36
CA GLY A 44 -4.64 -3.86 -3.05
C GLY A 44 -3.61 -4.81 -3.65
N ALA A 45 -3.29 -4.64 -4.95
CA ALA A 45 -2.27 -5.45 -5.63
C ALA A 45 -0.89 -5.28 -5.00
N ALA A 46 -0.46 -4.03 -4.74
CA ALA A 46 0.81 -3.74 -4.08
C ALA A 46 0.87 -4.38 -2.69
N THR A 47 -0.19 -4.23 -1.88
CA THR A 47 -0.26 -4.82 -0.53
C THR A 47 -0.18 -6.35 -0.56
N VAL A 48 -0.86 -7.00 -1.52
CA VAL A 48 -0.77 -8.46 -1.68
C VAL A 48 0.64 -8.89 -2.08
N ILE A 49 1.27 -8.18 -3.02
CA ILE A 49 2.66 -8.44 -3.42
C ILE A 49 3.59 -8.28 -2.21
N ASP A 50 3.41 -7.21 -1.44
CA ASP A 50 4.21 -6.96 -0.25
C ASP A 50 4.04 -8.06 0.80
N LEU A 51 2.82 -8.50 1.06
CA LEU A 51 2.56 -9.61 1.99
C LEU A 51 3.25 -10.90 1.52
N VAL A 52 3.15 -11.22 0.22
CA VAL A 52 3.76 -12.42 -0.37
C VAL A 52 5.30 -12.38 -0.29
N ILE A 53 5.91 -11.21 -0.53
CA ILE A 53 7.37 -11.03 -0.46
C ILE A 53 7.85 -10.94 0.99
N SER A 54 7.16 -10.16 1.83
CA SER A 54 7.58 -9.90 3.21
C SER A 54 7.40 -11.10 4.12
N PHE A 55 6.40 -11.96 3.88
CA PHE A 55 6.16 -13.11 4.74
C PHE A 55 7.35 -14.10 4.77
N PRO A 56 7.90 -14.55 3.62
CA PRO A 56 9.11 -15.39 3.62
C PRO A 56 10.32 -14.71 4.26
N ILE A 57 10.50 -13.41 4.00
CA ILE A 57 11.60 -12.62 4.57
C ILE A 57 11.47 -12.57 6.10
N ALA A 58 10.31 -12.18 6.60
CA ALA A 58 10.01 -12.10 8.03
C ALA A 58 10.15 -13.47 8.71
N TYR A 59 9.62 -14.51 8.08
CA TYR A 59 9.75 -15.88 8.56
C TYR A 59 11.21 -16.33 8.66
N TRP A 60 11.99 -16.09 7.61
CA TRP A 60 13.40 -16.45 7.60
C TRP A 60 14.19 -15.70 8.69
N ILE A 61 13.95 -14.39 8.84
CA ILE A 61 14.64 -13.59 9.88
C ILE A 61 14.26 -14.09 11.28
N ALA A 62 12.96 -14.36 11.53
CA ALA A 62 12.47 -14.79 12.84
C ALA A 62 13.02 -16.16 13.25
N PHE A 63 12.98 -17.13 12.36
CA PHE A 63 13.36 -18.50 12.70
C PHE A 63 14.82 -18.86 12.42
N TYR A 64 15.43 -18.26 11.40
CA TYR A 64 16.80 -18.60 10.97
C TYR A 64 17.83 -17.49 11.14
N GLY A 65 17.41 -16.25 11.42
CA GLY A 65 18.30 -15.09 11.59
C GLY A 65 19.27 -15.19 12.79
N GLY A 66 18.92 -15.96 13.82
CA GLY A 66 19.73 -16.21 15.00
C GLY A 66 20.29 -14.92 15.64
N ARG A 67 21.60 -14.87 15.91
CA ARG A 67 22.26 -13.68 16.46
C ARG A 67 22.32 -12.49 15.49
N ARG A 68 22.11 -12.72 14.17
CA ARG A 68 22.21 -11.70 13.13
C ARG A 68 20.84 -11.11 12.75
N LYS A 69 19.76 -11.48 13.43
CA LYS A 69 18.41 -10.99 13.11
C LYS A 69 18.32 -9.46 13.07
N ASN A 70 18.95 -8.78 14.05
CA ASN A 70 18.96 -7.32 14.09
C ASN A 70 19.67 -6.70 12.88
N PHE A 71 20.74 -7.33 12.40
CA PHE A 71 21.44 -6.88 11.19
C PHE A 71 20.54 -6.98 9.96
N PHE A 72 19.80 -8.08 9.78
CA PHE A 72 18.88 -8.23 8.65
C PHE A 72 17.70 -7.25 8.73
N LEU A 73 17.19 -6.97 9.95
CA LEU A 73 16.15 -5.95 10.15
C LEU A 73 16.66 -4.56 9.79
N ILE A 74 17.86 -4.20 10.22
CA ILE A 74 18.49 -2.93 9.86
C ILE A 74 18.66 -2.85 8.34
N MET A 75 19.17 -3.89 7.69
CA MET A 75 19.34 -3.93 6.24
C MET A 75 18.03 -3.75 5.49
N LEU A 76 16.92 -4.30 5.99
CA LEU A 76 15.58 -4.10 5.45
C LEU A 76 15.11 -2.65 5.61
N LEU A 77 15.51 -1.97 6.68
CA LEU A 77 15.13 -0.59 6.99
C LEU A 77 16.04 0.46 6.32
N VAL A 78 17.30 0.13 6.00
CA VAL A 78 18.27 1.09 5.42
C VAL A 78 17.70 1.89 4.26
N PRO A 79 16.99 1.30 3.26
CA PRO A 79 16.41 2.08 2.17
C PRO A 79 15.39 3.13 2.63
N PHE A 80 14.81 2.98 3.83
CA PHE A 80 13.80 3.90 4.37
C PHE A 80 14.38 5.21 4.88
N PHE A 81 15.66 5.26 5.17
CA PHE A 81 16.34 6.50 5.56
C PHE A 81 16.55 7.44 4.37
N VAL A 82 16.35 6.95 3.14
CA VAL A 82 16.30 7.78 1.93
C VAL A 82 14.89 8.34 1.76
N SER A 83 14.79 9.61 1.38
CA SER A 83 13.51 10.26 1.10
C SER A 83 12.64 9.43 0.14
N PHE A 84 11.35 9.36 0.45
CA PHE A 84 10.35 8.65 -0.35
C PHE A 84 10.35 9.12 -1.82
N ILE A 85 10.36 10.44 -2.03
CA ILE A 85 10.37 11.03 -3.38
C ILE A 85 11.64 10.65 -4.13
N ILE A 86 12.82 10.73 -3.49
CA ILE A 86 14.09 10.36 -4.13
C ILE A 86 14.08 8.89 -4.54
N ARG A 87 13.57 8.00 -3.71
CA ARG A 87 13.44 6.57 -4.05
C ARG A 87 12.55 6.37 -5.28
N THR A 88 11.43 7.06 -5.35
CA THR A 88 10.51 6.96 -6.49
C THR A 88 11.12 7.51 -7.78
N ILE A 89 11.89 8.62 -7.70
CA ILE A 89 12.64 9.17 -8.85
C ILE A 89 13.71 8.18 -9.30
N VAL A 90 14.42 7.53 -8.39
CA VAL A 90 15.40 6.47 -8.76
C VAL A 90 14.72 5.32 -9.49
N TRP A 91 13.52 4.91 -9.06
CA TRP A 91 12.72 3.92 -9.80
C TRP A 91 12.34 4.41 -11.20
N GLU A 92 11.98 5.68 -11.36
CA GLU A 92 11.71 6.28 -12.67
C GLU A 92 12.95 6.14 -13.59
N PHE A 93 14.15 6.49 -13.11
CA PHE A 93 15.39 6.32 -13.87
C PHE A 93 15.67 4.86 -14.24
N ILE A 94 15.47 3.93 -13.30
CA ILE A 94 15.71 2.49 -13.53
C ILE A 94 14.73 1.93 -14.57
N LEU A 95 13.46 2.33 -14.53
CA LEU A 95 12.40 1.86 -15.42
C LEU A 95 12.28 2.68 -16.71
N SER A 96 13.04 3.77 -16.86
CA SER A 96 13.01 4.60 -18.07
C SER A 96 13.45 3.80 -19.31
N ASN A 97 13.00 4.23 -20.49
CA ASN A 97 13.32 3.56 -21.75
C ASN A 97 14.82 3.41 -22.02
N ASN A 98 15.62 4.36 -21.51
CA ASN A 98 17.08 4.36 -21.58
C ASN A 98 17.71 3.93 -20.24
N GLY A 99 16.90 3.46 -19.30
CA GLY A 99 17.36 2.97 -18.00
C GLY A 99 18.16 1.68 -18.11
N VAL A 100 18.96 1.42 -17.09
CA VAL A 100 19.89 0.27 -17.07
C VAL A 100 19.16 -1.05 -17.30
N VAL A 101 18.00 -1.24 -16.66
CA VAL A 101 17.23 -2.50 -16.72
C VAL A 101 16.66 -2.72 -18.11
N LEU A 102 15.94 -1.71 -18.67
CA LEU A 102 15.32 -1.85 -19.99
C LEU A 102 16.33 -1.91 -21.11
N THR A 103 17.42 -1.16 -21.03
CA THR A 103 18.52 -1.24 -22.01
C THR A 103 19.15 -2.62 -21.98
N PHE A 104 19.41 -3.19 -20.81
CA PHE A 104 19.94 -4.56 -20.70
C PHE A 104 18.97 -5.60 -21.29
N LEU A 105 17.68 -5.54 -20.95
CA LEU A 105 16.67 -6.47 -21.47
C LEU A 105 16.48 -6.36 -22.98
N LYS A 106 16.51 -5.14 -23.54
CA LYS A 106 16.44 -4.91 -24.98
C LYS A 106 17.69 -5.43 -25.71
N ASN A 107 18.88 -5.23 -25.15
CA ASN A 107 20.13 -5.72 -25.73
C ASN A 107 20.22 -7.25 -25.75
N GLN A 108 19.59 -7.91 -24.76
CA GLN A 108 19.49 -9.37 -24.72
C GLN A 108 18.33 -9.93 -25.56
N HIS A 109 17.61 -9.07 -26.32
CA HIS A 109 16.42 -9.45 -27.08
C HIS A 109 15.32 -10.12 -26.29
N LEU A 110 15.28 -9.91 -24.94
CA LEU A 110 14.26 -10.48 -24.07
C LEU A 110 12.93 -9.71 -24.16
N VAL A 111 12.98 -8.46 -24.60
CA VAL A 111 11.79 -7.60 -24.80
C VAL A 111 11.89 -6.85 -26.14
N PRO A 112 10.76 -6.56 -26.80
CA PRO A 112 10.73 -5.77 -28.03
C PRO A 112 11.33 -4.36 -27.82
N SER A 113 11.89 -3.78 -28.87
CA SER A 113 12.51 -2.43 -28.81
C SER A 113 11.53 -1.33 -28.39
N GLY A 114 10.24 -1.47 -28.69
CA GLY A 114 9.18 -0.54 -28.31
C GLY A 114 8.60 -0.78 -26.91
N PHE A 115 9.10 -1.77 -26.17
CA PHE A 115 8.57 -2.05 -24.82
C PHE A 115 8.93 -0.93 -23.84
N HIS A 116 7.93 -0.46 -23.10
CA HIS A 116 8.07 0.56 -22.05
C HIS A 116 7.32 0.12 -20.80
N VAL A 117 7.85 0.50 -19.65
CA VAL A 117 7.26 0.17 -18.32
C VAL A 117 6.69 1.41 -17.67
N LEU A 118 7.37 2.57 -17.82
CA LEU A 118 6.85 3.84 -17.30
C LEU A 118 5.52 4.20 -17.96
N GLY A 119 4.64 4.80 -17.18
CA GLY A 119 3.29 5.14 -17.61
C GLY A 119 2.30 3.95 -17.56
N THR A 120 2.73 2.79 -17.06
CA THR A 120 1.88 1.61 -16.94
C THR A 120 1.45 1.35 -15.50
N SER A 121 0.35 0.63 -15.33
CA SER A 121 -0.12 0.16 -14.01
C SER A 121 0.93 -0.67 -13.27
N TYR A 122 1.73 -1.43 -14.00
CA TYR A 122 2.79 -2.27 -13.42
C TYR A 122 3.89 -1.44 -12.76
N ALA A 123 4.28 -0.30 -13.36
CA ALA A 123 5.27 0.60 -12.78
C ALA A 123 4.78 1.18 -11.45
N VAL A 124 3.52 1.63 -11.41
CA VAL A 124 2.91 2.17 -10.17
C VAL A 124 2.84 1.12 -9.09
N ILE A 125 2.31 -0.07 -9.40
CA ILE A 125 2.18 -1.17 -8.43
C ILE A 125 3.55 -1.60 -7.90
N ALA A 126 4.57 -1.71 -8.77
CA ALA A 126 5.93 -2.04 -8.34
C ALA A 126 6.56 -0.96 -7.47
N GLY A 127 6.35 0.33 -7.81
CA GLY A 127 6.79 1.45 -7.00
C GLY A 127 6.14 1.48 -5.63
N LEU A 128 4.82 1.28 -5.57
CA LEU A 128 4.06 1.16 -4.31
C LEU A 128 4.60 0.00 -3.46
N ALA A 129 4.72 -1.19 -4.05
CA ALA A 129 5.20 -2.37 -3.35
C ALA A 129 6.62 -2.15 -2.78
N TYR A 130 7.55 -1.61 -3.58
CA TYR A 130 8.89 -1.30 -3.09
C TYR A 130 8.87 -0.28 -1.95
N ASN A 131 8.09 0.79 -2.10
CA ASN A 131 8.07 1.88 -1.13
C ASN A 131 7.42 1.51 0.20
N TYR A 132 6.46 0.58 0.20
CA TYR A 132 5.73 0.18 1.40
C TYR A 132 6.17 -1.18 1.99
N LEU A 133 7.08 -1.90 1.34
CA LEU A 133 7.57 -3.22 1.77
C LEU A 133 7.98 -3.32 3.26
N PRO A 134 8.74 -2.38 3.85
CA PRO A 134 9.07 -2.48 5.27
C PRO A 134 7.91 -2.26 6.23
N PHE A 135 6.87 -1.51 5.82
CA PHE A 135 5.64 -1.39 6.61
C PHE A 135 4.88 -2.71 6.69
N THR A 136 5.07 -3.58 5.70
CA THR A 136 4.54 -4.95 5.69
C THR A 136 5.44 -5.90 6.46
N ALA A 137 6.74 -5.85 6.21
CA ALA A 137 7.70 -6.82 6.73
C ALA A 137 7.88 -6.75 8.24
N LEU A 138 7.89 -5.53 8.83
CA LEU A 138 8.13 -5.36 10.26
C LEU A 138 7.01 -5.92 11.14
N PRO A 139 5.72 -5.61 10.92
CA PRO A 139 4.65 -6.21 11.72
C PRO A 139 4.57 -7.73 11.57
N LEU A 140 4.83 -8.24 10.34
CA LEU A 140 4.91 -9.68 10.11
C LEU A 140 6.05 -10.32 10.91
N TYR A 141 7.23 -9.72 10.87
CA TYR A 141 8.37 -10.20 11.66
C TYR A 141 8.04 -10.25 13.15
N VAL A 142 7.48 -9.17 13.71
CA VAL A 142 7.12 -9.11 15.14
C VAL A 142 6.10 -10.18 15.51
N ALA A 143 5.11 -10.42 14.66
CA ALA A 143 4.10 -11.44 14.91
C ALA A 143 4.69 -12.86 14.84
N ILE A 144 5.51 -13.13 13.83
CA ILE A 144 6.13 -14.45 13.64
C ILE A 144 7.19 -14.72 14.72
N GLU A 145 7.94 -13.72 15.17
CA GLU A 145 8.95 -13.89 16.21
C GLU A 145 8.36 -14.25 17.57
N ARG A 146 7.10 -13.85 17.83
CA ARG A 146 6.38 -14.20 19.07
C ARG A 146 5.89 -15.64 19.12
N ILE A 147 5.91 -16.36 18.00
CA ILE A 147 5.49 -17.77 17.95
C ILE A 147 6.53 -18.63 18.68
N ASP A 148 6.10 -19.30 19.76
CA ASP A 148 6.97 -20.23 20.49
C ASP A 148 7.34 -21.42 19.59
N ARG A 149 8.63 -21.71 19.48
CA ARG A 149 9.15 -22.85 18.69
C ARG A 149 8.61 -24.18 19.20
N ARG A 150 8.29 -24.29 20.49
CA ARG A 150 7.71 -25.50 21.08
C ARG A 150 6.39 -25.91 20.42
N VAL A 151 5.61 -24.92 19.97
CA VAL A 151 4.35 -25.20 19.25
C VAL A 151 4.62 -25.85 17.89
N LEU A 152 5.71 -25.45 17.23
CA LEU A 152 6.16 -26.08 15.99
C LEU A 152 6.72 -27.49 16.21
N ASP A 153 7.52 -27.67 17.28
CA ASP A 153 8.06 -28.96 17.65
C ASP A 153 6.92 -29.94 17.97
N ALA A 154 5.93 -29.52 18.74
CA ALA A 154 4.73 -30.32 19.03
C ALA A 154 3.95 -30.67 17.76
N ALA A 155 3.84 -29.76 16.79
CA ALA A 155 3.21 -30.08 15.52
C ALA A 155 3.97 -31.15 14.72
N TYR A 156 5.31 -31.12 14.75
CA TYR A 156 6.14 -32.14 14.11
C TYR A 156 6.05 -33.50 14.83
N ASP A 157 5.97 -33.51 16.15
CA ASP A 157 5.75 -34.71 16.96
C ASP A 157 4.40 -35.38 16.63
N LEU A 158 3.41 -34.57 16.21
CA LEU A 158 2.12 -35.04 15.70
C LEU A 158 2.14 -35.38 14.19
N TYR A 159 3.31 -35.66 13.64
CA TYR A 159 3.52 -36.03 12.23
C TYR A 159 3.11 -34.95 11.22
N ALA A 160 3.03 -33.67 11.61
CA ALA A 160 2.76 -32.61 10.65
C ALA A 160 3.96 -32.40 9.72
N ASN A 161 3.71 -32.43 8.41
CA ASN A 161 4.74 -32.04 7.46
C ASN A 161 4.93 -30.50 7.45
N ARG A 162 6.02 -30.00 6.83
CA ARG A 162 6.34 -28.57 6.77
C ARG A 162 5.19 -27.70 6.25
N ARG A 163 4.43 -28.19 5.26
CA ARG A 163 3.26 -27.45 4.72
C ARG A 163 2.12 -27.41 5.73
N ALA A 164 1.84 -28.51 6.43
CA ALA A 164 0.80 -28.56 7.45
C ALA A 164 1.15 -27.66 8.65
N ALA A 165 2.38 -27.70 9.13
CA ALA A 165 2.89 -26.82 10.18
C ALA A 165 2.77 -25.33 9.77
N PHE A 166 3.13 -25.00 8.54
CA PHE A 166 2.98 -23.65 8.00
C PHE A 166 1.51 -23.20 7.96
N LEU A 167 0.64 -23.96 7.28
CA LEU A 167 -0.75 -23.56 7.03
C LEU A 167 -1.65 -23.64 8.27
N ARG A 168 -1.37 -24.60 9.19
CA ARG A 168 -2.24 -24.84 10.35
C ARG A 168 -1.73 -24.24 11.66
N VAL A 169 -0.45 -23.87 11.73
CA VAL A 169 0.16 -23.31 12.94
C VAL A 169 0.68 -21.89 12.68
N ILE A 170 1.67 -21.73 11.78
CA ILE A 170 2.36 -20.44 11.60
C ILE A 170 1.41 -19.40 11.03
N LEU A 171 0.73 -19.73 9.94
CA LEU A 171 -0.15 -18.77 9.25
C LEU A 171 -1.29 -18.27 10.16
N PRO A 172 -2.05 -19.12 10.88
CA PRO A 172 -3.08 -18.65 11.80
C PRO A 172 -2.52 -17.82 12.97
N LEU A 173 -1.40 -18.24 13.57
CA LEU A 173 -0.78 -17.49 14.66
C LEU A 173 -0.17 -16.15 14.21
N SER A 174 0.18 -16.02 12.93
CA SER A 174 0.65 -14.74 12.35
C SER A 174 -0.47 -13.84 11.84
N MET A 175 -1.73 -14.26 11.88
CA MET A 175 -2.86 -13.46 11.39
C MET A 175 -2.93 -12.03 11.98
N PRO A 176 -2.70 -11.80 13.28
CA PRO A 176 -2.66 -10.43 13.81
C PRO A 176 -1.59 -9.56 13.18
N GLY A 177 -0.43 -10.15 12.86
CA GLY A 177 0.65 -9.46 12.15
C GLY A 177 0.32 -9.20 10.68
N ILE A 178 -0.30 -10.16 9.99
CA ILE A 178 -0.78 -9.99 8.62
C ILE A 178 -1.81 -8.85 8.57
N PHE A 179 -2.72 -8.80 9.56
CA PHE A 179 -3.70 -7.75 9.71
C PHE A 179 -3.05 -6.37 9.86
N ALA A 180 -2.12 -6.24 10.82
CA ALA A 180 -1.40 -4.98 11.03
C ALA A 180 -0.59 -4.55 9.80
N ALA A 181 0.10 -5.51 9.15
CA ALA A 181 0.86 -5.27 7.93
C ALA A 181 -0.03 -4.78 6.78
N PHE A 182 -1.19 -5.43 6.58
CA PHE A 182 -2.16 -5.01 5.58
C PHE A 182 -2.60 -3.56 5.80
N LEU A 183 -3.01 -3.19 7.00
CA LEU A 183 -3.48 -1.83 7.29
C LEU A 183 -2.38 -0.78 7.10
N LEU A 184 -1.17 -1.05 7.62
CA LEU A 184 -0.05 -0.12 7.53
C LEU A 184 0.45 0.09 6.11
N THR A 185 0.20 -0.85 5.21
CA THR A 185 0.59 -0.75 3.79
C THR A 185 -0.55 -0.23 2.94
N PHE A 186 -1.75 -0.81 3.07
CA PHE A 186 -2.87 -0.50 2.19
C PHE A 186 -3.36 0.94 2.34
N ILE A 187 -3.48 1.45 3.59
CA ILE A 187 -4.03 2.79 3.82
C ILE A 187 -3.20 3.89 3.15
N PRO A 188 -1.89 3.99 3.39
CA PRO A 188 -1.08 5.01 2.73
C PRO A 188 -0.94 4.76 1.23
N ALA A 189 -0.87 3.50 0.77
CA ALA A 189 -0.81 3.17 -0.65
C ALA A 189 -2.09 3.57 -1.40
N PHE A 190 -3.27 3.48 -0.76
CA PHE A 190 -4.56 3.85 -1.33
C PHE A 190 -4.65 5.36 -1.64
N GLY A 191 -4.05 6.21 -0.78
CA GLY A 191 -3.99 7.65 -0.95
C GLY A 191 -2.71 8.17 -1.62
N ASP A 192 -1.84 7.28 -2.12
CA ASP A 192 -0.57 7.68 -2.69
C ASP A 192 -0.75 8.44 -4.01
N TYR A 193 -0.12 9.60 -4.10
CA TYR A 193 -0.06 10.40 -5.30
C TYR A 193 1.34 10.41 -5.94
N VAL A 194 2.38 10.22 -5.12
CA VAL A 194 3.78 10.38 -5.57
C VAL A 194 4.18 9.29 -6.56
N ASN A 195 3.90 8.02 -6.23
CA ASN A 195 4.22 6.92 -7.14
C ASN A 195 3.42 7.03 -8.43
N GLN A 196 2.16 7.43 -8.37
CA GLN A 196 1.33 7.57 -9.55
C GLN A 196 1.80 8.75 -10.43
N GLU A 197 2.09 9.91 -9.83
CA GLU A 197 2.55 11.10 -10.55
C GLU A 197 3.86 10.83 -11.31
N ILE A 198 4.81 10.14 -10.67
CA ILE A 198 6.15 9.90 -11.22
C ILE A 198 6.15 8.69 -12.17
N LEU A 199 5.48 7.59 -11.80
CA LEU A 199 5.59 6.31 -12.52
C LEU A 199 4.38 5.99 -13.41
N GLY A 200 3.21 6.56 -13.13
CA GLY A 200 1.93 6.10 -13.69
C GLY A 200 1.47 6.79 -14.97
N GLY A 201 2.02 7.96 -15.29
CA GLY A 201 1.55 8.74 -16.44
C GLY A 201 0.07 9.15 -16.32
N THR A 202 -0.51 9.65 -17.41
CA THR A 202 -1.85 10.26 -17.41
C THR A 202 -3.01 9.26 -17.41
N SER A 203 -2.78 8.02 -17.86
CA SER A 203 -3.85 7.01 -18.01
C SER A 203 -4.18 6.23 -16.74
N ASN A 204 -3.30 6.25 -15.74
CA ASN A 204 -3.40 5.44 -14.52
C ASN A 204 -3.59 6.31 -13.26
N THR A 205 -4.41 7.36 -13.36
CA THR A 205 -4.59 8.34 -12.28
C THR A 205 -5.26 7.70 -11.06
N MET A 206 -4.64 7.89 -9.89
CA MET A 206 -5.17 7.49 -8.59
C MET A 206 -5.93 8.65 -7.91
N VAL A 207 -6.79 8.32 -6.95
CA VAL A 207 -7.57 9.33 -6.22
C VAL A 207 -6.68 10.32 -5.45
N GLY A 208 -5.54 9.86 -4.93
CA GLY A 208 -4.57 10.73 -4.25
C GLY A 208 -4.06 11.85 -5.16
N THR A 209 -3.76 11.55 -6.42
CA THR A 209 -3.33 12.56 -7.42
C THR A 209 -4.45 13.52 -7.78
N VAL A 210 -5.70 13.04 -7.88
CA VAL A 210 -6.84 13.93 -8.11
C VAL A 210 -7.00 14.92 -6.96
N ILE A 211 -6.90 14.45 -5.72
CA ILE A 211 -6.95 15.31 -4.52
C ILE A 211 -5.84 16.34 -4.54
N GLN A 212 -4.60 15.90 -4.78
CA GLN A 212 -3.45 16.79 -4.89
C GLN A 212 -3.66 17.87 -5.95
N ASN A 213 -4.08 17.49 -7.17
CA ASN A 213 -4.30 18.41 -8.27
C ASN A 213 -5.46 19.39 -7.97
N SER A 214 -6.51 18.94 -7.27
CA SER A 214 -7.61 19.82 -6.85
C SER A 214 -7.09 20.93 -5.93
N PHE A 215 -6.19 20.63 -4.99
CA PHE A 215 -5.64 21.62 -4.08
C PHE A 215 -4.56 22.50 -4.70
N LEU A 216 -3.64 21.93 -5.48
CA LEU A 216 -2.42 22.61 -5.91
C LEU A 216 -2.50 23.19 -7.33
N ALA A 217 -3.20 22.52 -8.25
CA ALA A 217 -3.28 22.94 -9.64
C ALA A 217 -4.58 23.69 -9.95
N ASN A 218 -5.71 23.18 -9.46
CA ASN A 218 -7.04 23.71 -9.79
C ASN A 218 -7.54 24.72 -8.76
N PHE A 219 -6.91 24.80 -7.56
CA PHE A 219 -7.35 25.61 -6.43
C PHE A 219 -8.82 25.38 -6.03
N ASP A 220 -9.35 24.17 -6.35
CA ASP A 220 -10.68 23.71 -5.96
C ASP A 220 -10.62 23.06 -4.57
N TYR A 221 -10.58 23.90 -3.55
CA TYR A 221 -10.48 23.45 -2.15
C TYR A 221 -11.71 22.67 -1.70
N ALA A 222 -12.89 23.02 -2.20
CA ALA A 222 -14.14 22.35 -1.83
C ALA A 222 -14.21 20.94 -2.44
N GLY A 223 -13.91 20.80 -3.74
CA GLY A 223 -13.82 19.50 -4.41
C GLY A 223 -12.74 18.61 -3.81
N GLY A 224 -11.52 19.14 -3.60
CA GLY A 224 -10.42 18.42 -2.98
C GLY A 224 -10.74 17.96 -1.55
N ALA A 225 -11.37 18.82 -0.73
CA ALA A 225 -11.79 18.47 0.62
C ALA A 225 -12.88 17.38 0.62
N SER A 226 -13.85 17.47 -0.29
CA SER A 226 -14.90 16.47 -0.45
C SER A 226 -14.32 15.09 -0.81
N LEU A 227 -13.41 15.02 -1.79
CA LEU A 227 -12.71 13.80 -2.16
C LEU A 227 -11.88 13.22 -1.00
N SER A 228 -11.20 14.09 -0.22
CA SER A 228 -10.42 13.67 0.95
C SER A 228 -11.29 13.06 2.04
N VAL A 229 -12.48 13.63 2.28
CA VAL A 229 -13.46 13.08 3.24
C VAL A 229 -13.99 11.73 2.78
N VAL A 230 -14.30 11.59 1.49
CA VAL A 230 -14.73 10.31 0.91
C VAL A 230 -13.62 9.26 1.01
N LEU A 231 -12.38 9.63 0.65
CA LEU A 231 -11.23 8.73 0.77
C LEU A 231 -11.05 8.24 2.21
N LEU A 232 -11.12 9.15 3.18
CA LEU A 232 -11.04 8.81 4.59
C LEU A 232 -12.19 7.87 5.01
N ALA A 233 -13.42 8.15 4.58
CA ALA A 233 -14.58 7.32 4.88
C ALA A 233 -14.44 5.91 4.31
N VAL A 234 -13.96 5.78 3.06
CA VAL A 234 -13.70 4.48 2.41
C VAL A 234 -12.59 3.72 3.14
N ALA A 235 -11.50 4.41 3.54
CA ALA A 235 -10.42 3.80 4.32
C ALA A 235 -10.92 3.29 5.68
N LEU A 236 -11.69 4.12 6.42
CA LEU A 236 -12.26 3.73 7.70
C LEU A 236 -13.26 2.57 7.57
N LEU A 237 -14.09 2.57 6.52
CA LEU A 237 -15.00 1.47 6.22
C LEU A 237 -14.22 0.18 5.93
N GLY A 238 -13.15 0.27 5.15
CA GLY A 238 -12.26 -0.85 4.88
C GLY A 238 -11.63 -1.42 6.15
N ILE A 239 -11.13 -0.56 7.04
CA ILE A 239 -10.58 -0.94 8.35
C ILE A 239 -11.66 -1.63 9.20
N TRP A 240 -12.84 -1.02 9.29
CA TRP A 240 -13.95 -1.56 10.08
C TRP A 240 -14.40 -2.93 9.57
N LEU A 241 -14.58 -3.05 8.25
CA LEU A 241 -14.98 -4.31 7.63
C LEU A 241 -13.91 -5.39 7.85
N TYR A 242 -12.65 -5.04 7.67
CA TYR A 242 -11.53 -5.94 7.88
C TYR A 242 -11.43 -6.36 9.36
N ALA A 243 -11.57 -5.42 10.30
CA ALA A 243 -11.59 -5.71 11.74
C ALA A 243 -12.75 -6.64 12.11
N ARG A 244 -13.93 -6.43 11.51
CA ARG A 244 -15.12 -7.26 11.78
C ARG A 244 -14.98 -8.67 11.22
N LEU A 245 -14.35 -8.84 10.05
CA LEU A 245 -14.21 -10.15 9.41
C LEU A 245 -13.12 -11.01 10.06
N LEU A 246 -12.03 -10.39 10.51
CA LEU A 246 -10.86 -11.11 11.01
C LEU A 246 -10.57 -10.87 12.50
N GLY A 247 -11.08 -9.78 13.09
CA GLY A 247 -10.78 -9.39 14.47
C GLY A 247 -11.66 -10.03 15.54
N THR A 248 -12.81 -10.59 15.18
CA THR A 248 -13.77 -11.13 16.18
C THR A 248 -13.35 -12.48 16.77
N SER A 249 -12.48 -13.23 16.13
CA SER A 249 -12.01 -14.53 16.63
C SER A 249 -10.88 -14.42 17.66
N THR A 250 -10.12 -13.33 17.66
CA THR A 250 -8.89 -13.22 18.46
C THR A 250 -9.11 -12.44 19.77
N ILE A 251 -10.10 -11.54 19.82
CA ILE A 251 -10.35 -10.72 21.03
C ILE A 251 -11.07 -11.52 22.11
N ASN A 252 -11.91 -12.49 21.75
CA ASN A 252 -12.64 -13.32 22.72
C ASN A 252 -11.79 -14.39 23.41
N GLU A 253 -10.55 -14.61 22.98
CA GLU A 253 -9.65 -15.61 23.56
C GLU A 253 -8.72 -15.02 24.64
N TYR A 254 -8.70 -13.69 24.81
CA TYR A 254 -7.87 -12.97 25.79
C TYR A 254 -8.67 -12.21 26.88
N LEU A 255 -9.99 -12.37 26.92
CA LEU A 255 -10.88 -11.92 28.00
C LEU A 255 -11.41 -13.10 28.79
#